data_2f86ac2ace2c5df08afe15cda7c9eb07
#
_entry.id   2f86ac2ace2c5df08afe15cda7c9eb07
#
_cell.length_a   1.000
_cell.length_b   1.000
_cell.length_c   1.000
_cell.angle_alpha   90.00
_cell.angle_beta   90.00
_cell.angle_gamma   90.00
#
_symmetry.space_group_name_H-M   'P 1'
#
loop_
_entity.id
_entity.type
_entity.pdbx_description
1 polymer ?
#
loop_
_entity_poly.entity_id
_entity_poly.type
_entity_poly.pdbx_seq_one_letter_code
_entity_poly.pdbx_strand_id
1 'polypeptide(L)'
;MSESAMPLVPETPAEAAARWFALRRRKPDFVEEQQFTEWLEADPANRRAYDDVTGSWEISVLAAADPSVVAMRTEALMTRPRKQRDYSRLWGALATAALVLIVFTGISISHPGFIGSAGHAVAGHEQLMLRTGVGERATATLEDGSTVVLNTNSILEINYSRLRRDVRLVAGQVLFKVAHDTARPFVVAAANHEVVAVGTEFEVRLDGEKVRVALLQGRVRVEPIKAHDNAKADGDVAFMTPGEQLVASSAGLMVKPANVGELVSWQQGRVRFDNARLADAVAEMNRYSRTRIVIDDPSAGDIRITGAFRTGQSYSFAQTVSEAFPIQVEQNGETIRLHSRS
;
A
#
# COMPACT_ATOMS: atom_id res chain seq x y z
N MET A 1 5.95 33.82 50.83
CA MET A 1 6.04 32.38 50.48
C MET A 1 6.23 32.32 48.97
N SER A 2 7.47 32.07 48.57
CA SER A 2 7.88 32.11 47.14
C SER A 2 7.60 30.74 46.58
N GLU A 3 6.68 30.68 45.62
CA GLU A 3 6.39 29.48 44.85
C GLU A 3 7.52 29.29 43.83
N SER A 4 8.35 28.29 44.08
CA SER A 4 9.46 27.90 43.23
C SER A 4 8.89 27.36 41.93
N ALA A 5 8.90 28.15 40.86
CA ALA A 5 8.66 27.68 39.51
C ALA A 5 9.72 26.64 39.12
N MET A 6 9.29 25.40 38.96
CA MET A 6 10.12 24.32 38.42
C MET A 6 10.55 24.72 37.00
N PRO A 7 11.85 24.61 36.63
CA PRO A 7 12.28 24.96 35.28
C PRO A 7 11.58 24.01 34.28
N LEU A 8 10.87 24.61 33.32
CA LEU A 8 10.32 23.89 32.16
C LEU A 8 11.49 23.26 31.40
N VAL A 9 11.59 21.95 31.46
CA VAL A 9 12.51 21.19 30.59
C VAL A 9 12.07 21.47 29.16
N PRO A 10 12.96 21.94 28.27
CA PRO A 10 12.58 22.19 26.89
C PRO A 10 12.06 20.92 26.25
N GLU A 11 10.84 20.98 25.67
CA GLU A 11 10.17 19.85 25.03
C GLU A 11 11.04 19.40 23.82
N THR A 12 11.30 18.09 23.75
CA THR A 12 12.05 17.54 22.59
C THR A 12 11.17 17.52 21.34
N PRO A 13 11.75 17.52 20.12
CA PRO A 13 10.98 17.38 18.88
C PRO A 13 10.03 16.17 18.88
N ALA A 14 10.42 15.04 19.49
CA ALA A 14 9.61 13.83 19.59
C ALA A 14 8.40 14.00 20.51
N GLU A 15 8.55 14.67 21.66
CA GLU A 15 7.46 14.97 22.58
C GLU A 15 6.46 15.96 21.96
N ALA A 16 6.96 17.02 21.32
CA ALA A 16 6.14 17.96 20.57
C ALA A 16 5.38 17.28 19.43
N ALA A 17 6.02 16.39 18.66
CA ALA A 17 5.40 15.62 17.60
C ALA A 17 4.25 14.74 18.12
N ALA A 18 4.44 14.02 19.22
CA ALA A 18 3.40 13.20 19.84
C ALA A 18 2.21 14.04 20.31
N ARG A 19 2.46 15.22 20.88
CA ARG A 19 1.43 16.17 21.29
C ARG A 19 0.63 16.69 20.09
N TRP A 20 1.30 17.13 19.02
CA TRP A 20 0.63 17.59 17.80
C TRP A 20 -0.16 16.49 17.13
N PHE A 21 0.36 15.27 17.09
CA PHE A 21 -0.36 14.12 16.57
C PHE A 21 -1.66 13.86 17.34
N ALA A 22 -1.64 13.90 18.68
CA ALA A 22 -2.83 13.74 19.50
C ALA A 22 -3.85 14.89 19.31
N LEU A 23 -3.37 16.13 19.19
CA LEU A 23 -4.20 17.31 18.95
C LEU A 23 -4.94 17.22 17.61
N ARG A 24 -4.24 16.86 16.52
CA ARG A 24 -4.83 16.79 15.17
C ARG A 24 -5.89 15.71 15.01
N ARG A 25 -5.93 14.70 15.86
CA ARG A 25 -6.98 13.66 15.84
C ARG A 25 -8.36 14.14 16.32
N ARG A 26 -8.44 15.22 17.08
CA ARG A 26 -9.68 15.78 17.58
C ARG A 26 -10.26 16.93 16.74
N LYS A 27 -9.82 17.12 15.50
CA LYS A 27 -10.14 18.26 14.63
C LYS A 27 -9.68 19.58 15.24
N PRO A 28 -8.45 20.01 14.99
CA PRO A 28 -7.90 21.26 15.49
C PRO A 28 -8.68 22.44 14.95
N ASP A 29 -8.70 23.54 15.71
CA ASP A 29 -9.19 24.82 15.22
C ASP A 29 -8.16 25.50 14.29
N PHE A 30 -8.56 26.65 13.72
CA PHE A 30 -7.72 27.38 12.76
C PHE A 30 -6.39 27.84 13.40
N VAL A 31 -6.40 28.24 14.67
CA VAL A 31 -5.22 28.74 15.39
C VAL A 31 -4.26 27.59 15.69
N GLU A 32 -4.78 26.44 16.13
CA GLU A 32 -3.99 25.22 16.38
C GLU A 32 -3.34 24.70 15.08
N GLU A 33 -4.03 24.75 13.94
CA GLU A 33 -3.47 24.33 12.65
C GLU A 33 -2.36 25.28 12.16
N GLN A 34 -2.50 26.59 12.40
CA GLN A 34 -1.46 27.55 12.09
C GLN A 34 -0.22 27.33 12.96
N GLN A 35 -0.39 27.16 14.27
CA GLN A 35 0.71 26.87 15.20
C GLN A 35 1.42 25.53 14.88
N PHE A 36 0.68 24.52 14.45
CA PHE A 36 1.26 23.28 13.98
C PHE A 36 2.14 23.50 12.75
N THR A 37 1.66 24.28 11.78
CA THR A 37 2.41 24.57 10.56
C THR A 37 3.69 25.34 10.88
N GLU A 38 3.62 26.36 11.72
CA GLU A 38 4.78 27.12 12.18
C GLU A 38 5.81 26.23 12.90
N TRP A 39 5.36 25.34 13.77
CA TRP A 39 6.22 24.40 14.46
C TRP A 39 6.89 23.41 13.47
N LEU A 40 6.14 22.93 12.48
CA LEU A 40 6.66 21.97 11.49
C LEU A 40 7.74 22.60 10.58
N GLU A 41 7.63 23.90 10.30
CA GLU A 41 8.54 24.66 9.46
C GLU A 41 9.74 25.24 10.23
N ALA A 42 9.64 25.35 11.56
CA ALA A 42 10.67 25.93 12.41
C ALA A 42 11.99 25.14 12.43
N ASP A 43 11.93 23.80 12.32
CA ASP A 43 13.11 22.92 12.31
C ASP A 43 12.83 21.64 11.50
N PRO A 44 13.73 21.24 10.59
CA PRO A 44 13.63 19.94 9.89
C PRO A 44 13.56 18.72 10.83
N ALA A 45 14.04 18.82 12.06
CA ALA A 45 13.92 17.78 13.08
C ALA A 45 12.47 17.58 13.52
N ASN A 46 11.65 18.65 13.58
CA ASN A 46 10.25 18.61 13.92
C ASN A 46 9.44 17.79 12.89
N ARG A 47 9.71 18.02 11.62
CA ARG A 47 9.09 17.28 10.52
C ARG A 47 9.40 15.79 10.60
N ARG A 48 10.69 15.44 10.77
CA ARG A 48 11.10 14.03 10.92
C ARG A 48 10.42 13.37 12.13
N ALA A 49 10.43 14.04 13.27
CA ALA A 49 9.79 13.52 14.48
C ALA A 49 8.27 13.32 14.30
N TYR A 50 7.60 14.20 13.56
CA TYR A 50 6.18 14.06 13.28
C TYR A 50 5.88 12.90 12.31
N ASP A 51 6.72 12.73 11.27
CA ASP A 51 6.63 11.62 10.33
C ASP A 51 6.88 10.27 11.02
N ASP A 52 7.84 10.21 11.97
CA ASP A 52 8.11 9.02 12.78
C ASP A 52 6.93 8.62 13.68
N VAL A 53 6.27 9.59 14.33
CA VAL A 53 5.08 9.35 15.16
C VAL A 53 3.91 8.87 14.32
N THR A 54 3.66 9.50 13.17
CA THR A 54 2.56 9.10 12.27
C THR A 54 2.79 7.71 11.68
N GLY A 55 4.01 7.41 11.22
CA GLY A 55 4.37 6.09 10.70
C GLY A 55 4.26 4.99 11.76
N SER A 56 4.71 5.24 12.99
CA SER A 56 4.61 4.29 14.11
C SER A 56 3.16 4.01 14.50
N TRP A 57 2.28 5.02 14.43
CA TRP A 57 0.86 4.86 14.71
C TRP A 57 0.14 4.01 13.66
N GLU A 58 0.42 4.22 12.37
CA GLU A 58 -0.15 3.42 11.29
C GLU A 58 0.21 1.93 11.44
N ILE A 59 1.45 1.63 11.80
CA ILE A 59 1.90 0.26 12.11
C ILE A 59 1.14 -0.31 13.30
N SER A 60 0.92 0.48 14.35
CA SER A 60 0.22 0.04 15.56
C SER A 60 -1.25 -0.26 15.31
N VAL A 61 -1.92 0.52 14.46
CA VAL A 61 -3.32 0.29 14.06
C VAL A 61 -3.45 -0.98 13.21
N LEU A 62 -2.51 -1.23 12.31
CA LEU A 62 -2.46 -2.44 11.50
C LEU A 62 -2.22 -3.69 12.35
N ALA A 63 -1.29 -3.62 13.33
CA ALA A 63 -1.04 -4.71 14.26
C ALA A 63 -2.23 -4.97 15.20
N ALA A 64 -2.96 -3.94 15.62
CA ALA A 64 -4.14 -4.07 16.48
C ALA A 64 -5.35 -4.73 15.78
N ALA A 65 -5.37 -4.75 14.45
CA ALA A 65 -6.41 -5.39 13.63
C ALA A 65 -6.08 -6.85 13.28
N ASP A 66 -4.89 -7.34 13.62
CA ASP A 66 -4.49 -8.72 13.38
C ASP A 66 -5.30 -9.67 14.29
N PRO A 67 -5.96 -10.72 13.74
CA PRO A 67 -6.74 -11.67 14.52
C PRO A 67 -5.95 -12.36 15.65
N SER A 68 -4.64 -12.56 15.48
CA SER A 68 -3.76 -13.16 16.50
C SER A 68 -3.54 -12.22 17.69
N VAL A 69 -3.42 -10.92 17.44
CA VAL A 69 -3.28 -9.89 18.48
C VAL A 69 -4.60 -9.69 19.23
N VAL A 70 -5.74 -9.73 18.50
CA VAL A 70 -7.08 -9.67 19.10
C VAL A 70 -7.33 -10.89 19.99
N ALA A 71 -6.93 -12.09 19.55
CA ALA A 71 -7.04 -13.32 20.35
C ALA A 71 -6.21 -13.25 21.64
N MET A 72 -4.95 -12.84 21.56
CA MET A 72 -4.08 -12.64 22.73
C MET A 72 -4.63 -11.60 23.73
N ARG A 73 -5.20 -10.52 23.23
CA ARG A 73 -5.83 -9.47 24.05
C ARG A 73 -7.08 -10.01 24.77
N THR A 74 -7.87 -10.82 24.10
CA THR A 74 -9.07 -11.43 24.68
C THR A 74 -8.69 -12.44 25.78
N GLU A 75 -7.66 -13.24 25.54
CA GLU A 75 -7.15 -14.21 26.53
C GLU A 75 -6.55 -13.50 27.75
N ALA A 76 -5.80 -12.41 27.56
CA ALA A 76 -5.25 -11.59 28.65
C ALA A 76 -6.34 -10.92 29.50
N LEU A 77 -7.47 -10.54 28.92
CA LEU A 77 -8.62 -9.95 29.63
C LEU A 77 -9.46 -11.00 30.39
N MET A 78 -9.41 -12.26 29.96
CA MET A 78 -10.14 -13.36 30.60
C MET A 78 -9.38 -13.98 31.78
N THR A 79 -8.07 -13.75 31.92
CA THR A 79 -7.27 -14.25 33.03
C THR A 79 -7.43 -13.33 34.25
N ARG A 80 -8.21 -13.76 35.26
CA ARG A 80 -8.36 -13.03 36.53
C ARG A 80 -7.01 -12.95 37.24
N PRO A 81 -6.56 -11.77 37.71
CA PRO A 81 -5.30 -11.64 38.41
C PRO A 81 -5.38 -12.34 39.78
N ARG A 82 -4.56 -13.37 39.92
CA ARG A 82 -4.29 -14.00 41.24
C ARG A 82 -3.49 -13.01 42.07
N LYS A 83 -4.03 -12.66 43.26
CA LYS A 83 -3.49 -11.73 44.24
C LYS A 83 -1.99 -11.97 44.45
N GLN A 84 -1.12 -11.08 43.96
CA GLN A 84 0.33 -11.13 44.15
C GLN A 84 0.79 -9.88 44.89
N ARG A 85 1.65 -10.14 45.86
CA ARG A 85 2.22 -9.29 46.91
C ARG A 85 3.09 -8.18 46.28
N ASP A 86 3.00 -6.99 46.86
CA ASP A 86 3.68 -5.76 46.47
C ASP A 86 5.17 -5.87 46.12
N TYR A 87 5.49 -5.69 44.85
CA TYR A 87 6.79 -5.25 44.34
C TYR A 87 6.62 -4.20 43.22
N SER A 88 5.73 -3.24 43.42
CA SER A 88 5.22 -2.38 42.36
C SER A 88 6.06 -1.14 42.00
N ARG A 89 7.32 -1.02 42.44
CA ARG A 89 8.11 0.21 42.14
C ARG A 89 9.40 0.02 41.33
N LEU A 90 9.75 -1.21 40.94
CA LEU A 90 10.99 -1.48 40.21
C LEU A 90 10.79 -2.14 38.80
N TRP A 91 9.57 -2.51 38.43
CA TRP A 91 9.30 -3.26 37.18
C TRP A 91 8.63 -2.43 36.04
N GLY A 92 8.29 -1.19 36.29
CA GLY A 92 7.64 -0.33 35.30
C GLY A 92 8.54 0.07 34.11
N ALA A 93 9.86 0.06 34.31
CA ALA A 93 10.82 0.47 33.26
C ALA A 93 11.34 -0.68 32.38
N LEU A 94 11.15 -1.93 32.79
CA LEU A 94 11.64 -3.11 32.04
C LEU A 94 10.57 -3.77 31.17
N ALA A 95 9.29 -3.54 31.43
CA ALA A 95 8.18 -4.14 30.68
C ALA A 95 8.02 -3.55 29.27
N THR A 96 8.37 -2.29 29.08
CA THR A 96 8.28 -1.63 27.75
C THR A 96 9.40 -2.06 26.82
N ALA A 97 10.59 -2.36 27.32
CA ALA A 97 11.73 -2.82 26.51
C ALA A 97 11.57 -4.28 26.05
N ALA A 98 10.93 -5.14 26.85
CA ALA A 98 10.72 -6.55 26.52
C ALA A 98 9.66 -6.75 25.43
N LEU A 99 8.64 -5.88 25.36
CA LEU A 99 7.58 -5.95 24.35
C LEU A 99 8.07 -5.57 22.94
N VAL A 100 9.03 -4.65 22.86
CA VAL A 100 9.66 -4.26 21.58
C VAL A 100 10.59 -5.36 21.08
N LEU A 101 11.28 -6.08 21.99
CA LEU A 101 12.23 -7.14 21.61
C LEU A 101 11.51 -8.43 21.13
N ILE A 102 10.33 -8.74 21.68
CA ILE A 102 9.53 -9.91 21.27
C ILE A 102 8.91 -9.70 19.87
N VAL A 103 8.54 -8.48 19.52
CA VAL A 103 8.04 -8.15 18.16
C VAL A 103 9.17 -8.29 17.13
N PHE A 104 10.41 -7.92 17.47
CA PHE A 104 11.54 -8.02 16.54
C PHE A 104 12.06 -9.45 16.33
N THR A 105 11.96 -10.33 17.34
CA THR A 105 12.40 -11.74 17.22
C THR A 105 11.31 -12.68 16.72
N GLY A 106 10.03 -12.37 16.92
CA GLY A 106 8.89 -13.20 16.50
C GLY A 106 8.64 -13.17 14.98
N ILE A 107 9.01 -12.08 14.30
CA ILE A 107 8.82 -11.93 12.84
C ILE A 107 9.86 -12.73 12.05
N SER A 108 11.01 -13.05 12.63
CA SER A 108 12.09 -13.81 11.94
C SER A 108 11.92 -15.33 11.92
N ILE A 109 10.98 -15.92 12.67
CA ILE A 109 10.91 -17.38 12.86
C ILE A 109 9.74 -18.04 12.09
N SER A 110 8.79 -17.27 11.55
CA SER A 110 7.57 -17.85 10.99
C SER A 110 7.54 -18.04 9.47
N HIS A 111 8.64 -17.78 8.76
CA HIS A 111 8.72 -18.06 7.32
C HIS A 111 10.02 -18.77 6.96
N PRO A 112 10.12 -20.11 7.10
CA PRO A 112 11.21 -20.87 6.54
C PRO A 112 10.95 -21.05 5.03
N GLY A 113 11.43 -20.15 4.21
CA GLY A 113 11.24 -20.25 2.75
C GLY A 113 11.99 -19.24 1.91
N PHE A 114 12.77 -18.34 2.50
CA PHE A 114 13.51 -17.34 1.72
C PHE A 114 15.01 -17.28 2.09
N ILE A 115 15.69 -18.43 2.02
CA ILE A 115 17.14 -18.45 1.91
C ILE A 115 17.44 -18.99 0.51
N GLY A 116 17.45 -18.09 -0.45
CA GLY A 116 18.04 -18.33 -1.76
C GLY A 116 19.53 -18.59 -1.58
N SER A 117 19.96 -19.72 -2.08
CA SER A 117 21.32 -20.24 -2.19
C SER A 117 22.35 -19.13 -2.48
N ALA A 118 23.34 -18.98 -1.61
CA ALA A 118 24.53 -18.17 -1.85
C ALA A 118 25.34 -18.78 -3.01
N GLY A 119 25.06 -18.32 -4.22
CA GLY A 119 25.87 -18.58 -5.41
C GLY A 119 26.95 -17.50 -5.53
N HIS A 120 28.13 -17.90 -5.85
CA HIS A 120 29.36 -17.16 -5.96
C HIS A 120 29.22 -15.82 -6.71
N ALA A 121 29.72 -14.75 -6.11
CA ALA A 121 29.82 -13.41 -6.68
C ALA A 121 30.71 -13.41 -7.93
N VAL A 122 30.08 -13.26 -9.08
CA VAL A 122 30.69 -12.67 -10.27
C VAL A 122 30.25 -11.22 -10.28
N ALA A 123 31.15 -10.27 -10.40
CA ALA A 123 30.89 -8.84 -10.43
C ALA A 123 30.05 -8.46 -11.67
N GLY A 124 28.75 -8.72 -11.58
CA GLY A 124 27.69 -8.31 -12.47
C GLY A 124 26.59 -7.71 -11.59
N HIS A 125 25.97 -6.63 -11.99
CA HIS A 125 24.85 -6.01 -11.30
C HIS A 125 23.79 -7.09 -11.06
N GLU A 126 23.63 -7.53 -9.79
CA GLU A 126 22.56 -8.47 -9.44
C GLU A 126 21.21 -7.75 -9.65
N GLN A 127 20.51 -8.14 -10.71
CA GLN A 127 19.14 -7.74 -10.92
C GLN A 127 18.29 -8.33 -9.80
N LEU A 128 17.86 -7.53 -8.86
CA LEU A 128 16.92 -7.96 -7.84
C LEU A 128 15.53 -8.08 -8.46
N MET A 129 14.90 -9.25 -8.32
CA MET A 129 13.55 -9.50 -8.82
C MET A 129 12.62 -9.86 -7.67
N LEU A 130 11.53 -9.13 -7.55
CA LEU A 130 10.45 -9.39 -6.58
C LEU A 130 9.25 -9.99 -7.31
N ARG A 131 8.61 -10.99 -6.69
CA ARG A 131 7.45 -11.69 -7.27
C ARG A 131 6.39 -11.99 -6.23
N THR A 132 5.14 -12.01 -6.68
CA THR A 132 3.98 -12.52 -5.93
C THR A 132 3.17 -13.49 -6.78
N GLY A 133 2.59 -14.49 -6.15
CA GLY A 133 1.62 -15.40 -6.77
C GLY A 133 0.20 -14.84 -6.81
N VAL A 134 -0.73 -15.63 -7.37
CA VAL A 134 -2.16 -15.28 -7.40
C VAL A 134 -2.72 -15.25 -5.98
N GLY A 135 -3.35 -14.14 -5.60
CA GLY A 135 -3.88 -13.89 -4.25
C GLY A 135 -2.84 -13.45 -3.22
N GLU A 136 -1.56 -13.48 -3.57
CA GLU A 136 -0.45 -13.09 -2.71
C GLU A 136 -0.16 -11.59 -2.80
N ARG A 137 0.36 -11.03 -1.71
CA ARG A 137 0.88 -9.65 -1.63
C ARG A 137 2.19 -9.65 -0.88
N ALA A 138 3.10 -8.78 -1.25
CA ALA A 138 4.39 -8.64 -0.59
C ALA A 138 4.76 -7.16 -0.44
N THR A 139 5.46 -6.84 0.64
CA THR A 139 6.04 -5.51 0.86
C THR A 139 7.55 -5.66 0.98
N ALA A 140 8.29 -4.81 0.29
CA ALA A 140 9.75 -4.77 0.37
C ALA A 140 10.24 -3.33 0.48
N THR A 141 11.30 -3.14 1.27
CA THR A 141 12.06 -1.89 1.31
C THR A 141 13.27 -2.04 0.41
N LEU A 142 13.45 -1.11 -0.51
CA LEU A 142 14.56 -1.08 -1.45
C LEU A 142 15.79 -0.41 -0.83
N GLU A 143 16.96 -0.52 -1.47
CA GLU A 143 18.23 0.00 -0.95
C GLU A 143 18.28 1.53 -0.77
N ASP A 144 17.44 2.26 -1.53
CA ASP A 144 17.30 3.72 -1.44
C ASP A 144 16.33 4.17 -0.34
N GLY A 145 15.76 3.24 0.43
CA GLY A 145 14.73 3.49 1.44
C GLY A 145 13.31 3.58 0.88
N SER A 146 13.10 3.47 -0.43
CA SER A 146 11.77 3.37 -1.02
C SER A 146 11.08 2.09 -0.59
N THR A 147 9.76 2.14 -0.42
CA THR A 147 8.94 0.96 -0.13
C THR A 147 8.09 0.61 -1.34
N VAL A 148 8.04 -0.66 -1.69
CA VAL A 148 7.18 -1.20 -2.74
C VAL A 148 6.22 -2.23 -2.16
N VAL A 149 4.93 -2.11 -2.52
CA VAL A 149 3.91 -3.11 -2.17
C VAL A 149 3.43 -3.75 -3.46
N LEU A 150 3.74 -5.03 -3.62
CA LEU A 150 3.32 -5.82 -4.77
C LEU A 150 1.94 -6.40 -4.50
N ASN A 151 1.03 -6.25 -5.46
CA ASN A 151 -0.28 -6.89 -5.45
C ASN A 151 -0.19 -8.30 -6.04
N THR A 152 -1.34 -8.97 -6.16
CA THR A 152 -1.48 -10.30 -6.74
C THR A 152 -0.78 -10.44 -8.10
N ASN A 153 -0.10 -11.58 -8.32
CA ASN A 153 0.50 -11.96 -9.60
C ASN A 153 1.37 -10.86 -10.22
N SER A 154 2.26 -10.27 -9.42
CA SER A 154 3.13 -9.18 -9.83
C SER A 154 4.59 -9.60 -9.94
N ILE A 155 5.30 -9.00 -10.87
CA ILE A 155 6.74 -9.19 -11.10
C ILE A 155 7.37 -7.81 -11.25
N LEU A 156 8.32 -7.49 -10.38
CA LEU A 156 9.07 -6.24 -10.38
C LEU A 156 10.57 -6.54 -10.44
N GLU A 157 11.24 -6.00 -11.45
CA GLU A 157 12.70 -6.03 -11.61
C GLU A 157 13.28 -4.70 -11.13
N ILE A 158 14.34 -4.75 -10.33
CA ILE A 158 15.03 -3.57 -9.81
C ILE A 158 16.44 -3.53 -10.40
N ASN A 159 16.80 -2.38 -10.99
CA ASN A 159 18.10 -2.17 -11.61
C ASN A 159 18.58 -0.74 -11.30
N TYR A 160 19.12 -0.56 -10.10
CA TYR A 160 19.62 0.75 -9.68
C TYR A 160 21.03 1.01 -10.23
N SER A 161 21.26 2.26 -10.61
CA SER A 161 22.54 2.75 -11.06
C SER A 161 22.98 3.96 -10.23
N ARG A 162 24.19 4.47 -10.50
CA ARG A 162 24.67 5.70 -9.85
C ARG A 162 23.87 6.94 -10.24
N LEU A 163 23.18 6.93 -11.38
CA LEU A 163 22.48 8.08 -11.95
C LEU A 163 20.96 7.95 -11.89
N ARG A 164 20.42 6.72 -11.84
CA ARG A 164 18.97 6.44 -11.91
C ARG A 164 18.61 5.27 -11.02
N ARG A 165 17.39 5.31 -10.48
CA ARG A 165 16.76 4.21 -9.74
C ARG A 165 15.72 3.58 -10.67
N ASP A 166 16.20 2.69 -11.55
CA ASP A 166 15.35 2.05 -12.55
C ASP A 166 14.67 0.81 -11.98
N VAL A 167 13.37 0.71 -12.17
CA VAL A 167 12.58 -0.48 -11.90
C VAL A 167 11.70 -0.80 -13.10
N ARG A 168 11.39 -2.07 -13.32
CA ARG A 168 10.53 -2.52 -14.40
C ARG A 168 9.39 -3.36 -13.87
N LEU A 169 8.16 -2.91 -14.09
CA LEU A 169 6.96 -3.69 -13.84
C LEU A 169 6.71 -4.60 -15.04
N VAL A 170 7.05 -5.88 -14.88
CA VAL A 170 6.87 -6.89 -15.94
C VAL A 170 5.43 -7.38 -16.01
N ALA A 171 4.77 -7.52 -14.84
CA ALA A 171 3.38 -7.94 -14.73
C ALA A 171 2.76 -7.46 -13.41
N GLY A 172 1.44 -7.31 -13.39
CA GLY A 172 0.67 -7.09 -12.19
C GLY A 172 0.50 -5.63 -11.80
N GLN A 173 0.68 -5.32 -10.50
CA GLN A 173 0.33 -4.03 -9.91
C GLN A 173 1.19 -3.79 -8.68
N VAL A 174 1.80 -2.61 -8.60
CA VAL A 174 2.69 -2.24 -7.51
C VAL A 174 2.40 -0.82 -7.06
N LEU A 175 2.30 -0.62 -5.75
CA LEU A 175 2.34 0.70 -5.13
C LEU A 175 3.77 1.01 -4.74
N PHE A 176 4.21 2.21 -5.08
CA PHE A 176 5.53 2.77 -4.80
C PHE A 176 5.39 3.93 -3.81
N LYS A 177 6.12 3.86 -2.69
CA LYS A 177 6.40 4.97 -1.78
C LYS A 177 7.86 5.32 -1.94
N VAL A 178 8.13 6.29 -2.80
CA VAL A 178 9.49 6.61 -3.26
C VAL A 178 10.17 7.55 -2.30
N ALA A 179 11.34 7.18 -1.80
CA ALA A 179 12.21 8.06 -1.03
C ALA A 179 12.65 9.27 -1.85
N HIS A 180 12.65 10.46 -1.22
CA HIS A 180 12.96 11.70 -1.90
C HIS A 180 14.45 11.79 -2.25
N ASP A 181 14.75 11.82 -3.55
CA ASP A 181 16.11 11.98 -4.08
C ASP A 181 16.04 12.68 -5.44
N THR A 182 16.35 13.97 -5.47
CA THR A 182 16.34 14.79 -6.70
C THR A 182 17.54 14.53 -7.61
N ALA A 183 18.63 13.98 -7.07
CA ALA A 183 19.83 13.69 -7.85
C ALA A 183 19.68 12.40 -8.68
N ARG A 184 18.88 11.44 -8.20
CA ARG A 184 18.63 10.17 -8.87
C ARG A 184 17.13 9.95 -9.00
N PRO A 185 16.50 10.27 -10.13
CA PRO A 185 15.09 10.03 -10.35
C PRO A 185 14.76 8.53 -10.24
N PHE A 186 13.57 8.24 -9.71
CA PHE A 186 13.00 6.90 -9.66
C PHE A 186 12.14 6.69 -10.91
N VAL A 187 12.45 5.67 -11.68
CA VAL A 187 11.82 5.44 -12.98
C VAL A 187 11.21 4.06 -13.03
N VAL A 188 9.89 4.00 -13.24
CA VAL A 188 9.16 2.74 -13.41
C VAL A 188 8.86 2.55 -14.90
N ALA A 189 9.54 1.58 -15.52
CA ALA A 189 9.20 1.13 -16.87
C ALA A 189 8.05 0.12 -16.80
N ALA A 190 6.99 0.34 -17.57
CA ALA A 190 5.85 -0.56 -17.70
C ALA A 190 5.35 -0.54 -19.16
N ALA A 191 5.28 -1.70 -19.81
CA ALA A 191 5.05 -1.79 -21.26
C ALA A 191 5.95 -0.80 -22.03
N ASN A 192 5.36 0.10 -22.78
CA ASN A 192 6.06 1.09 -23.61
C ASN A 192 6.13 2.48 -22.96
N HIS A 193 5.96 2.59 -21.63
CA HIS A 193 5.93 3.87 -20.93
C HIS A 193 6.87 3.85 -19.72
N GLU A 194 7.42 5.04 -19.41
CA GLU A 194 8.15 5.33 -18.19
C GLU A 194 7.33 6.27 -17.29
N VAL A 195 7.29 5.95 -16.00
CA VAL A 195 6.74 6.81 -14.94
C VAL A 195 7.90 7.33 -14.12
N VAL A 196 8.17 8.63 -14.18
CA VAL A 196 9.31 9.28 -13.54
C VAL A 196 8.85 10.00 -12.27
N ALA A 197 9.50 9.70 -11.15
CA ALA A 197 9.18 10.19 -9.81
C ALA A 197 10.46 10.67 -9.09
N VAL A 198 10.30 11.56 -8.09
CA VAL A 198 11.42 12.11 -7.31
C VAL A 198 11.24 11.94 -5.79
N GLY A 199 10.02 11.70 -5.36
CA GLY A 199 9.63 11.54 -3.95
C GLY A 199 8.11 11.58 -3.88
N THR A 200 7.46 10.48 -4.20
CA THR A 200 6.03 10.42 -4.51
C THR A 200 5.44 9.10 -4.03
N GLU A 201 4.14 9.10 -3.76
CA GLU A 201 3.37 7.86 -3.57
C GLU A 201 2.42 7.66 -4.74
N PHE A 202 2.60 6.59 -5.49
CA PHE A 202 1.82 6.29 -6.68
C PHE A 202 1.76 4.78 -6.95
N GLU A 203 0.73 4.37 -7.65
CA GLU A 203 0.53 3.00 -8.10
C GLU A 203 0.74 2.90 -9.59
N VAL A 204 1.35 1.81 -10.04
CA VAL A 204 1.40 1.41 -11.44
C VAL A 204 0.79 0.02 -11.59
N ARG A 205 -0.13 -0.11 -12.54
CA ARG A 205 -0.77 -1.37 -12.91
C ARG A 205 -0.61 -1.62 -14.40
N LEU A 206 -0.23 -2.85 -14.73
CA LEU A 206 -0.07 -3.32 -16.10
C LEU A 206 -1.17 -4.34 -16.42
N ASP A 207 -2.03 -4.00 -17.37
CA ASP A 207 -3.11 -4.85 -17.91
C ASP A 207 -2.84 -5.12 -19.40
N GLY A 208 -2.09 -6.17 -19.73
CA GLY A 208 -1.56 -6.38 -21.08
C GLY A 208 -0.61 -5.25 -21.47
N GLU A 209 -0.91 -4.54 -22.54
CA GLU A 209 -0.15 -3.35 -22.97
C GLU A 209 -0.63 -2.03 -22.35
N LYS A 210 -1.75 -2.07 -21.63
CA LYS A 210 -2.33 -0.88 -21.01
C LYS A 210 -1.68 -0.63 -19.66
N VAL A 211 -1.14 0.58 -19.48
CA VAL A 211 -0.56 1.04 -18.21
C VAL A 211 -1.54 1.98 -17.52
N ARG A 212 -1.83 1.72 -16.25
CA ARG A 212 -2.60 2.63 -15.39
C ARG A 212 -1.69 3.15 -14.29
N VAL A 213 -1.73 4.46 -14.08
CA VAL A 213 -1.00 5.12 -13.00
C VAL A 213 -1.99 5.87 -12.14
N ALA A 214 -1.98 5.64 -10.82
CA ALA A 214 -2.78 6.41 -9.87
C ALA A 214 -1.83 7.17 -8.95
N LEU A 215 -1.98 8.49 -8.85
CA LEU A 215 -1.11 9.34 -8.04
C LEU A 215 -1.76 9.72 -6.72
N LEU A 216 -1.15 9.30 -5.61
CA LEU A 216 -1.62 9.57 -4.26
C LEU A 216 -0.97 10.84 -3.69
N GLN A 217 0.36 10.98 -3.84
CA GLN A 217 1.11 12.12 -3.30
C GLN A 217 2.28 12.51 -4.19
N GLY A 218 2.58 13.81 -4.27
CA GLY A 218 3.71 14.35 -5.02
C GLY A 218 3.38 14.64 -6.47
N ARG A 219 4.33 14.41 -7.38
CA ARG A 219 4.17 14.63 -8.83
C ARG A 219 4.88 13.52 -9.60
N VAL A 220 4.26 13.02 -10.64
CA VAL A 220 4.87 12.09 -11.60
C VAL A 220 4.74 12.62 -13.01
N ARG A 221 5.71 12.24 -13.83
CA ARG A 221 5.70 12.44 -15.28
C ARG A 221 5.59 11.07 -15.92
N VAL A 222 4.69 10.93 -16.89
CA VAL A 222 4.52 9.72 -17.70
C VAL A 222 4.87 10.05 -19.14
N GLU A 223 5.76 9.25 -19.71
CA GLU A 223 6.24 9.45 -21.08
C GLU A 223 6.46 8.10 -21.79
N PRO A 224 6.40 8.05 -23.13
CA PRO A 224 6.77 6.85 -23.88
C PRO A 224 8.25 6.52 -23.69
N ILE A 225 8.60 5.23 -23.67
CA ILE A 225 9.99 4.79 -23.72
C ILE A 225 10.56 5.17 -25.09
N LYS A 226 11.63 5.96 -25.10
CA LYS A 226 12.31 6.34 -26.34
C LYS A 226 12.98 5.13 -26.94
N ALA A 227 12.60 4.74 -28.16
CA ALA A 227 13.36 3.78 -28.94
C ALA A 227 14.79 4.30 -29.18
N HIS A 228 15.78 3.44 -29.02
CA HIS A 228 17.17 3.74 -29.36
C HIS A 228 17.24 3.98 -30.87
N ASP A 229 17.23 5.18 -31.28
CA ASP A 229 17.73 5.81 -32.50
C ASP A 229 16.87 7.03 -32.85
N ASN A 230 17.41 8.24 -32.62
CA ASN A 230 17.03 9.55 -33.21
C ASN A 230 15.59 9.82 -33.68
N ALA A 231 14.64 8.93 -33.43
CA ALA A 231 13.24 9.17 -33.63
C ALA A 231 12.78 10.10 -32.48
N LYS A 232 12.29 11.29 -32.83
CA LYS A 232 11.44 12.08 -31.95
C LYS A 232 10.43 11.10 -31.37
N ALA A 233 10.46 10.91 -30.04
CA ALA A 233 9.37 10.20 -29.37
C ALA A 233 8.11 11.03 -29.64
N ASP A 234 7.36 10.63 -30.64
CA ASP A 234 6.11 11.29 -31.08
C ASP A 234 5.00 10.82 -30.16
N GLY A 235 5.19 11.00 -28.85
CA GLY A 235 4.23 10.63 -27.84
C GLY A 235 4.06 11.75 -26.83
N ASP A 236 2.85 11.95 -26.39
CA ASP A 236 2.50 12.95 -25.40
C ASP A 236 3.20 12.65 -24.07
N VAL A 237 3.68 13.69 -23.41
CA VAL A 237 4.17 13.66 -22.03
C VAL A 237 3.04 14.16 -21.14
N ALA A 238 2.67 13.37 -20.13
CA ALA A 238 1.67 13.79 -19.17
C ALA A 238 2.30 14.02 -17.79
N PHE A 239 1.85 15.08 -17.13
CA PHE A 239 2.15 15.37 -15.73
C PHE A 239 0.90 15.13 -14.90
N MET A 240 1.06 14.45 -13.76
CA MET A 240 -0.04 14.14 -12.87
C MET A 240 0.09 14.86 -11.53
N THR A 241 -1.06 15.21 -10.98
CA THR A 241 -1.25 15.73 -9.62
C THR A 241 -2.01 14.73 -8.75
N PRO A 242 -1.90 14.82 -7.41
CA PRO A 242 -2.61 13.90 -6.50
C PRO A 242 -4.13 13.87 -6.77
N GLY A 243 -4.72 12.68 -6.69
CA GLY A 243 -6.14 12.47 -6.98
C GLY A 243 -6.44 12.16 -8.45
N GLU A 244 -5.42 12.00 -9.29
CA GLU A 244 -5.59 11.67 -10.72
C GLU A 244 -5.21 10.22 -11.01
N GLN A 245 -5.86 9.68 -12.04
CA GLN A 245 -5.49 8.44 -12.70
C GLN A 245 -5.15 8.71 -14.17
N LEU A 246 -4.02 8.19 -14.61
CA LEU A 246 -3.64 8.15 -16.02
C LEU A 246 -3.84 6.75 -16.58
N VAL A 247 -4.35 6.67 -17.78
CA VAL A 247 -4.41 5.44 -18.60
C VAL A 247 -3.60 5.68 -19.86
N ALA A 248 -2.52 4.91 -20.02
CA ALA A 248 -1.72 4.87 -21.23
C ALA A 248 -2.09 3.62 -22.05
N SER A 249 -2.34 3.81 -23.33
CA SER A 249 -2.69 2.73 -24.28
C SER A 249 -2.21 3.11 -25.68
N SER A 250 -2.45 2.25 -26.66
CA SER A 250 -2.20 2.55 -28.08
C SER A 250 -2.99 3.78 -28.61
N ALA A 251 -4.04 4.20 -27.90
CA ALA A 251 -4.82 5.39 -28.23
C ALA A 251 -4.23 6.70 -27.64
N GLY A 252 -3.11 6.62 -26.89
CA GLY A 252 -2.45 7.76 -26.23
C GLY A 252 -2.63 7.77 -24.72
N LEU A 253 -2.32 8.93 -24.11
CA LEU A 253 -2.40 9.17 -22.68
C LEU A 253 -3.71 9.87 -22.33
N MET A 254 -4.45 9.35 -21.34
CA MET A 254 -5.66 9.95 -20.80
C MET A 254 -5.50 10.15 -19.29
N VAL A 255 -5.53 11.39 -18.83
CA VAL A 255 -5.54 11.75 -17.41
C VAL A 255 -6.95 12.15 -17.01
N LYS A 256 -7.42 11.66 -15.87
CA LYS A 256 -8.73 12.00 -15.29
C LYS A 256 -8.67 12.02 -13.77
N PRO A 257 -9.53 12.81 -13.11
CA PRO A 257 -9.75 12.70 -11.68
C PRO A 257 -10.24 11.30 -11.31
N ALA A 258 -9.77 10.77 -10.18
CA ALA A 258 -10.15 9.45 -9.69
C ALA A 258 -10.11 9.42 -8.15
N ASN A 259 -10.93 8.55 -7.55
CA ASN A 259 -10.81 8.24 -6.13
C ASN A 259 -9.62 7.27 -5.94
N VAL A 260 -8.41 7.83 -5.85
CA VAL A 260 -7.18 7.03 -5.76
C VAL A 260 -7.14 6.17 -4.49
N GLY A 261 -7.79 6.59 -3.41
CA GLY A 261 -7.91 5.78 -2.20
C GLY A 261 -8.67 4.47 -2.43
N GLU A 262 -9.67 4.48 -3.32
CA GLU A 262 -10.37 3.25 -3.71
C GLU A 262 -9.52 2.36 -4.61
N LEU A 263 -8.75 2.94 -5.53
CA LEU A 263 -7.87 2.20 -6.43
C LEU A 263 -6.79 1.41 -5.67
N VAL A 264 -6.33 1.93 -4.53
CA VAL A 264 -5.31 1.27 -3.70
C VAL A 264 -5.89 0.48 -2.51
N SER A 265 -7.22 0.33 -2.41
CA SER A 265 -7.89 -0.40 -1.32
C SER A 265 -7.51 -1.88 -1.22
N TRP A 266 -6.96 -2.43 -2.30
CA TRP A 266 -6.41 -3.79 -2.34
C TRP A 266 -5.28 -4.01 -1.32
N GLN A 267 -4.54 -2.98 -0.91
CA GLN A 267 -3.56 -3.06 0.16
C GLN A 267 -4.18 -3.55 1.48
N GLN A 268 -5.46 -3.24 1.70
CA GLN A 268 -6.23 -3.69 2.87
C GLN A 268 -6.99 -5.00 2.61
N GLY A 269 -6.68 -5.70 1.51
CA GLY A 269 -7.37 -6.94 1.12
C GLY A 269 -8.80 -6.73 0.63
N ARG A 270 -9.12 -5.56 0.12
CA ARG A 270 -10.46 -5.21 -0.36
C ARG A 270 -10.40 -4.63 -1.76
N VAL A 271 -11.45 -4.85 -2.53
CA VAL A 271 -11.71 -4.16 -3.81
C VAL A 271 -13.03 -3.44 -3.67
N ARG A 272 -13.07 -2.19 -4.10
CA ARG A 272 -14.28 -1.37 -4.11
C ARG A 272 -14.76 -1.19 -5.55
N PHE A 273 -16.05 -1.32 -5.71
CA PHE A 273 -16.74 -1.06 -6.97
C PHE A 273 -17.75 0.07 -6.74
N ASP A 274 -17.74 1.06 -7.61
CA ASP A 274 -18.71 2.15 -7.63
C ASP A 274 -19.33 2.21 -9.01
N ASN A 275 -20.63 1.84 -9.10
CA ASN A 275 -21.37 1.76 -10.34
C ASN A 275 -20.61 1.00 -11.46
N ALA A 276 -19.84 -0.03 -11.08
CA ALA A 276 -19.05 -0.82 -12.01
C ALA A 276 -19.91 -1.86 -12.73
N ARG A 277 -19.58 -2.19 -13.98
CA ARG A 277 -20.20 -3.33 -14.67
C ARG A 277 -19.80 -4.62 -13.95
N LEU A 278 -20.73 -5.55 -13.85
CA LEU A 278 -20.46 -6.86 -13.25
C LEU A 278 -19.31 -7.59 -13.97
N ALA A 279 -19.22 -7.46 -15.29
CA ALA A 279 -18.11 -8.01 -16.06
C ALA A 279 -16.75 -7.47 -15.61
N ASP A 280 -16.65 -6.16 -15.36
CA ASP A 280 -15.40 -5.52 -14.90
C ASP A 280 -15.07 -5.94 -13.45
N ALA A 281 -16.08 -6.06 -12.61
CA ALA A 281 -15.91 -6.51 -11.24
C ALA A 281 -15.50 -7.98 -11.16
N VAL A 282 -16.07 -8.85 -11.98
CA VAL A 282 -15.68 -10.26 -12.11
C VAL A 282 -14.23 -10.36 -12.60
N ALA A 283 -13.86 -9.58 -13.61
CA ALA A 283 -12.48 -9.54 -14.10
C ALA A 283 -11.49 -9.15 -12.99
N GLU A 284 -11.84 -8.14 -12.17
CA GLU A 284 -11.01 -7.72 -11.04
C GLU A 284 -10.95 -8.80 -9.94
N MET A 285 -12.08 -9.40 -9.54
CA MET A 285 -12.11 -10.47 -8.53
C MET A 285 -11.30 -11.69 -8.96
N ASN A 286 -11.33 -12.04 -10.24
CA ASN A 286 -10.59 -13.15 -10.82
C ASN A 286 -9.05 -12.97 -10.77
N ARG A 287 -8.56 -11.75 -10.57
CA ARG A 287 -7.11 -11.52 -10.39
C ARG A 287 -6.59 -12.12 -9.08
N TYR A 288 -7.43 -12.23 -8.06
CA TYR A 288 -7.04 -12.59 -6.70
C TYR A 288 -7.31 -14.04 -6.34
N SER A 289 -7.87 -14.84 -7.25
CA SER A 289 -8.24 -16.23 -6.98
C SER A 289 -7.93 -17.15 -8.15
N ARG A 290 -7.59 -18.40 -7.85
CA ARG A 290 -7.54 -19.48 -8.84
C ARG A 290 -8.93 -19.91 -9.24
N THR A 291 -9.88 -19.85 -8.30
CA THR A 291 -11.30 -20.06 -8.59
C THR A 291 -11.81 -18.94 -9.48
N ARG A 292 -12.23 -19.31 -10.68
CA ARG A 292 -12.66 -18.36 -11.73
C ARG A 292 -14.16 -18.16 -11.69
N ILE A 293 -14.58 -16.89 -11.70
CA ILE A 293 -15.97 -16.51 -11.94
C ILE A 293 -16.15 -16.30 -13.43
N VAL A 294 -17.18 -16.90 -14.00
CA VAL A 294 -17.53 -16.80 -15.43
C VAL A 294 -18.98 -16.30 -15.52
N ILE A 295 -19.22 -15.33 -16.38
CA ILE A 295 -20.57 -14.86 -16.73
C ILE A 295 -20.96 -15.54 -18.02
N ASP A 296 -21.99 -16.38 -17.97
CA ASP A 296 -22.46 -17.14 -19.13
C ASP A 296 -23.36 -16.28 -20.04
N ASP A 297 -24.09 -15.35 -19.44
CA ASP A 297 -24.98 -14.46 -20.16
C ASP A 297 -24.35 -13.04 -20.27
N PRO A 298 -24.05 -12.57 -21.49
CA PRO A 298 -23.47 -11.24 -21.69
C PRO A 298 -24.30 -10.09 -21.09
N SER A 299 -25.64 -10.23 -21.06
CA SER A 299 -26.53 -9.19 -20.49
C SER A 299 -26.36 -9.06 -18.98
N ALA A 300 -26.05 -10.15 -18.26
CA ALA A 300 -25.70 -10.12 -16.85
C ALA A 300 -24.42 -9.34 -16.59
N GLY A 301 -23.48 -9.32 -17.55
CA GLY A 301 -22.24 -8.55 -17.46
C GLY A 301 -22.43 -7.03 -17.40
N ASP A 302 -23.56 -6.52 -17.90
CA ASP A 302 -23.89 -5.08 -17.92
C ASP A 302 -24.53 -4.59 -16.61
N ILE A 303 -24.94 -5.48 -15.73
CA ILE A 303 -25.47 -5.12 -14.41
C ILE A 303 -24.46 -4.24 -13.66
N ARG A 304 -24.96 -3.18 -13.04
CA ARG A 304 -24.14 -2.23 -12.28
C ARG A 304 -24.13 -2.61 -10.82
N ILE A 305 -22.93 -2.73 -10.25
CA ILE A 305 -22.75 -3.06 -8.85
C ILE A 305 -21.96 -1.97 -8.12
N THR A 306 -22.34 -1.75 -6.87
CA THR A 306 -21.62 -0.89 -5.92
C THR A 306 -21.41 -1.66 -4.63
N GLY A 307 -20.19 -1.68 -4.12
CA GLY A 307 -19.87 -2.40 -2.89
C GLY A 307 -18.37 -2.57 -2.67
N ALA A 308 -18.02 -3.10 -1.49
CA ALA A 308 -16.65 -3.44 -1.12
C ALA A 308 -16.57 -4.95 -0.83
N PHE A 309 -15.66 -5.63 -1.49
CA PHE A 309 -15.50 -7.08 -1.41
C PHE A 309 -14.07 -7.44 -0.99
N ARG A 310 -13.92 -8.55 -0.28
CA ARG A 310 -12.60 -9.05 0.08
C ARG A 310 -11.95 -9.74 -1.12
N THR A 311 -10.67 -9.45 -1.33
CA THR A 311 -9.86 -10.13 -2.37
C THR A 311 -9.79 -11.63 -2.09
N GLY A 312 -9.85 -12.45 -3.16
CA GLY A 312 -9.76 -13.92 -3.06
C GLY A 312 -11.03 -14.63 -2.61
N GLN A 313 -12.10 -13.91 -2.24
CA GLN A 313 -13.37 -14.50 -1.83
C GLN A 313 -14.39 -14.56 -3.00
N SER A 314 -14.02 -15.27 -4.07
CA SER A 314 -14.81 -15.35 -5.30
C SER A 314 -16.21 -15.89 -5.08
N TYR A 315 -16.37 -16.91 -4.22
CA TYR A 315 -17.67 -17.49 -3.91
C TYR A 315 -18.59 -16.54 -3.14
N SER A 316 -18.07 -15.89 -2.11
CA SER A 316 -18.83 -14.88 -1.34
C SER A 316 -19.27 -13.70 -2.19
N PHE A 317 -18.40 -13.25 -3.12
CA PHE A 317 -18.77 -12.24 -4.10
C PHE A 317 -19.92 -12.69 -4.98
N ALA A 318 -19.83 -13.89 -5.58
CA ALA A 318 -20.86 -14.46 -6.45
C ALA A 318 -22.20 -14.62 -5.71
N GLN A 319 -22.17 -15.10 -4.45
CA GLN A 319 -23.34 -15.22 -3.60
C GLN A 319 -24.02 -13.87 -3.35
N THR A 320 -23.25 -12.84 -2.95
CA THR A 320 -23.79 -11.50 -2.73
C THR A 320 -24.45 -10.94 -3.99
N VAL A 321 -23.83 -11.17 -5.15
CA VAL A 321 -24.41 -10.76 -6.45
C VAL A 321 -25.73 -11.49 -6.72
N SER A 322 -25.83 -12.79 -6.44
CA SER A 322 -27.06 -13.57 -6.66
C SER A 322 -28.21 -13.22 -5.70
N GLU A 323 -27.88 -12.71 -4.52
CA GLU A 323 -28.86 -12.22 -3.56
C GLU A 323 -29.43 -10.84 -3.96
N ALA A 324 -28.59 -9.99 -4.58
CA ALA A 324 -28.94 -8.63 -4.94
C ALA A 324 -29.59 -8.51 -6.34
N PHE A 325 -29.33 -9.45 -7.25
CA PHE A 325 -29.73 -9.39 -8.64
C PHE A 325 -30.37 -10.73 -9.10
N PRO A 326 -31.15 -10.75 -10.18
CA PRO A 326 -31.74 -11.97 -10.72
C PRO A 326 -30.68 -12.84 -11.44
N ILE A 327 -29.68 -13.28 -10.67
CA ILE A 327 -28.56 -14.12 -11.10
C ILE A 327 -28.58 -15.41 -10.30
N GLN A 328 -28.31 -16.54 -10.95
CA GLN A 328 -28.06 -17.83 -10.33
C GLN A 328 -26.55 -18.09 -10.31
N VAL A 329 -26.10 -18.76 -9.26
CA VAL A 329 -24.70 -19.16 -9.06
C VAL A 329 -24.62 -20.67 -9.08
N GLU A 330 -23.81 -21.21 -9.97
CA GLU A 330 -23.46 -22.62 -10.02
C GLU A 330 -21.94 -22.76 -9.82
N GLN A 331 -21.53 -23.59 -8.87
CA GLN A 331 -20.12 -23.88 -8.67
C GLN A 331 -19.80 -25.30 -9.16
N ASN A 332 -18.82 -25.38 -10.06
CA ASN A 332 -18.29 -26.65 -10.55
C ASN A 332 -16.76 -26.64 -10.43
N GLY A 333 -16.24 -27.30 -9.39
CA GLY A 333 -14.83 -27.31 -9.06
C GLY A 333 -14.27 -25.90 -8.81
N GLU A 334 -13.27 -25.49 -9.58
CA GLU A 334 -12.65 -24.17 -9.49
C GLU A 334 -13.35 -23.10 -10.36
N THR A 335 -14.53 -23.40 -10.90
CA THR A 335 -15.30 -22.44 -11.72
C THR A 335 -16.63 -22.14 -11.05
N ILE A 336 -16.94 -20.84 -10.94
CA ILE A 336 -18.23 -20.31 -10.48
C ILE A 336 -18.89 -19.67 -11.69
N ARG A 337 -20.05 -20.17 -12.07
CA ARG A 337 -20.85 -19.66 -13.22
C ARG A 337 -21.95 -18.75 -12.71
N LEU A 338 -22.10 -17.62 -13.38
CA LEU A 338 -23.16 -16.64 -13.18
C LEU A 338 -24.06 -16.64 -14.42
N HIS A 339 -25.34 -16.94 -14.27
CA HIS A 339 -26.32 -16.90 -15.35
C HIS A 339 -27.60 -16.21 -14.88
N SER A 340 -28.31 -15.59 -15.80
CA SER A 340 -29.56 -14.89 -15.50
C SER A 340 -30.60 -15.88 -15.00
N ARG A 341 -31.34 -15.47 -13.96
CA ARG A 341 -32.51 -16.23 -13.49
C ARG A 341 -33.64 -15.98 -14.50
N SER A 342 -34.08 -17.03 -15.23
CA SER A 342 -35.24 -17.01 -16.14
C SER A 342 -36.55 -16.78 -15.42
#